data_815c4970ba522ff82b4d90c9af3866cc
#
_entry.id   815c4970ba522ff82b4d90c9af3866cc
#
_cell.length_a   1.000
_cell.length_b   1.000
_cell.length_c   1.000
_cell.angle_alpha   90.00
_cell.angle_beta   90.00
_cell.angle_gamma   90.00
#
_symmetry.space_group_name_H-M   'P 1'
#
loop_
_entity.id
_entity.type
_entity.pdbx_description
1 polymer ?
#
loop_
_entity_poly.entity_id
_entity_poly.type
_entity_poly.pdbx_seq_one_letter_code
_entity_poly.pdbx_strand_id
1 'polypeptide(L)'
;RSTPLYSSAASDVFKRQSPTTPWSGKAILPDGSETSFNISKKPSTDTEKEEKEDDDKEEVAPEVMPLTYPNVAYGYEEKPEAETILFKNATVWTNEEAGILEETDVLVKNGKIAKVGKGLSAGGAKVVDATGKHLTSGIIDEHSHIAAFSINESGQNSSAEVRMKDAVNPDDIDIYRDLAGGVTTIQLLHGSANPIGGQSAVMKLKWGSSIDEMVL
;
A
#
# COMPACT_ATOMS: atom_id res chain seq x y z
N ARG A 1 -34.02 -10.62 3.41
CA ARG A 1 -33.16 -11.65 2.78
C ARG A 1 -32.89 -11.18 1.38
N SER A 2 -31.80 -10.46 1.16
CA SER A 2 -31.26 -10.09 -0.14
C SER A 2 -30.17 -11.09 -0.49
N THR A 3 -30.47 -11.94 -1.46
CA THR A 3 -29.49 -12.86 -2.08
C THR A 3 -28.57 -12.06 -2.98
N PRO A 4 -27.26 -12.20 -2.95
CA PRO A 4 -26.38 -11.49 -3.88
C PRO A 4 -26.51 -12.09 -5.27
N LEU A 5 -26.86 -11.26 -6.23
CA LEU A 5 -27.02 -11.59 -7.68
C LEU A 5 -25.68 -11.69 -8.43
N TYR A 6 -24.62 -12.20 -7.81
CA TYR A 6 -23.28 -12.18 -8.44
C TYR A 6 -22.69 -13.53 -8.82
N SER A 7 -23.37 -14.64 -8.74
CA SER A 7 -22.72 -15.94 -8.96
C SER A 7 -23.08 -16.71 -10.22
N SER A 8 -24.06 -16.31 -11.01
CA SER A 8 -24.44 -17.11 -12.17
C SER A 8 -24.34 -16.46 -13.55
N ALA A 9 -24.26 -15.15 -13.62
CA ALA A 9 -24.19 -14.45 -14.91
C ALA A 9 -22.78 -14.24 -15.46
N ALA A 10 -21.75 -14.30 -14.62
CA ALA A 10 -20.37 -14.06 -15.05
C ALA A 10 -19.68 -15.30 -15.64
N SER A 11 -20.12 -16.50 -15.31
CA SER A 11 -19.47 -17.74 -15.79
C SER A 11 -19.90 -18.14 -17.22
N ASP A 12 -21.05 -17.69 -17.69
CA ASP A 12 -21.52 -18.00 -19.04
C ASP A 12 -21.05 -17.02 -20.12
N VAL A 13 -20.48 -15.88 -19.74
CA VAL A 13 -20.03 -14.83 -20.68
C VAL A 13 -18.66 -15.15 -21.29
N PHE A 14 -17.88 -16.06 -20.71
CA PHE A 14 -16.50 -16.36 -21.16
C PHE A 14 -16.34 -17.76 -21.77
N LYS A 15 -17.29 -18.28 -22.51
CA LYS A 15 -16.99 -19.38 -23.44
C LYS A 15 -16.11 -18.82 -24.55
N ARG A 16 -14.82 -19.21 -24.54
CA ARG A 16 -13.86 -18.91 -25.61
C ARG A 16 -14.43 -19.32 -26.95
N GLN A 17 -15.02 -18.38 -27.68
CA GLN A 17 -15.27 -18.54 -29.11
C GLN A 17 -13.97 -18.19 -29.86
N SER A 18 -13.82 -18.72 -31.07
CA SER A 18 -12.67 -18.50 -31.94
C SER A 18 -12.30 -17.01 -32.01
N PRO A 19 -10.99 -16.63 -32.10
CA PRO A 19 -10.55 -15.24 -32.10
C PRO A 19 -11.11 -14.38 -33.26
N THR A 20 -11.82 -14.98 -34.20
CA THR A 20 -12.40 -14.31 -35.38
C THR A 20 -13.90 -14.04 -35.25
N THR A 21 -14.59 -14.51 -34.20
CA THR A 21 -16.05 -14.33 -34.07
C THR A 21 -16.34 -13.13 -33.16
N PRO A 22 -17.22 -12.20 -33.56
CA PRO A 22 -17.64 -11.10 -32.70
C PRO A 22 -18.30 -11.63 -31.42
N TRP A 23 -18.03 -10.99 -30.31
CA TRP A 23 -18.69 -11.30 -29.04
C TRP A 23 -19.97 -10.50 -28.95
N SER A 24 -21.10 -11.19 -28.71
CA SER A 24 -22.39 -10.55 -28.47
C SER A 24 -23.02 -11.08 -27.19
N GLY A 25 -23.72 -10.25 -26.51
CA GLY A 25 -24.40 -10.61 -25.28
C GLY A 25 -25.47 -9.61 -24.89
N LYS A 26 -26.19 -9.93 -23.82
CA LYS A 26 -27.11 -9.01 -23.16
C LYS A 26 -26.55 -8.62 -21.79
N ALA A 27 -26.72 -7.38 -21.43
CA ALA A 27 -26.39 -6.84 -20.10
C ALA A 27 -27.67 -6.26 -19.48
N ILE A 28 -27.82 -6.42 -18.18
CA ILE A 28 -28.87 -5.76 -17.41
C ILE A 28 -28.27 -4.53 -16.76
N LEU A 29 -28.83 -3.37 -17.05
CA LEU A 29 -28.41 -2.09 -16.47
C LEU A 29 -28.93 -1.94 -15.04
N PRO A 30 -28.35 -1.03 -14.23
CA PRO A 30 -28.76 -0.82 -12.85
C PRO A 30 -30.23 -0.44 -12.65
N ASP A 31 -30.88 0.08 -13.68
CA ASP A 31 -32.32 0.40 -13.70
C ASP A 31 -33.23 -0.79 -14.03
N GLY A 32 -32.62 -1.98 -14.25
CA GLY A 32 -33.31 -3.20 -14.59
C GLY A 32 -33.63 -3.37 -16.10
N SER A 33 -33.24 -2.42 -16.95
CA SER A 33 -33.42 -2.53 -18.40
C SER A 33 -32.37 -3.46 -19.01
N GLU A 34 -32.77 -4.17 -20.09
CA GLU A 34 -31.85 -5.01 -20.86
C GLU A 34 -31.25 -4.22 -22.02
N THR A 35 -29.94 -4.37 -22.21
CA THR A 35 -29.25 -3.89 -23.42
C THR A 35 -28.45 -5.01 -24.06
N SER A 36 -28.22 -4.93 -25.35
CA SER A 36 -27.34 -5.86 -26.07
C SER A 36 -26.06 -5.20 -26.44
N PHE A 37 -24.96 -5.95 -26.43
CA PHE A 37 -23.65 -5.46 -26.85
C PHE A 37 -23.04 -6.40 -27.90
N ASN A 38 -22.23 -5.81 -28.79
CA ASN A 38 -21.41 -6.54 -29.76
C ASN A 38 -19.98 -5.98 -29.65
N ILE A 39 -19.01 -6.89 -29.47
CA ILE A 39 -17.60 -6.57 -29.44
C ILE A 39 -16.94 -7.27 -30.62
N SER A 40 -16.42 -6.52 -31.58
CA SER A 40 -15.63 -7.06 -32.70
C SER A 40 -14.19 -6.57 -32.59
N LYS A 41 -13.25 -7.43 -32.99
CA LYS A 41 -11.86 -7.00 -33.13
C LYS A 41 -11.79 -6.01 -34.29
N LYS A 42 -11.24 -4.80 -34.04
CA LYS A 42 -10.96 -3.86 -35.11
C LYS A 42 -9.99 -4.54 -36.08
N PRO A 43 -10.26 -4.56 -37.40
CA PRO A 43 -9.31 -5.11 -38.34
C PRO A 43 -7.97 -4.39 -38.18
N SER A 44 -6.88 -5.13 -38.05
CA SER A 44 -5.56 -4.58 -38.23
C SER A 44 -5.46 -4.19 -39.71
N THR A 45 -5.44 -2.93 -40.00
CA THR A 45 -5.10 -2.44 -41.34
C THR A 45 -3.60 -2.54 -41.53
N ASP A 46 -3.13 -3.78 -41.71
CA ASP A 46 -1.85 -3.98 -42.39
C ASP A 46 -2.16 -4.00 -43.92
N THR A 47 -2.20 -2.87 -44.48
CA THR A 47 -2.08 -2.71 -45.94
C THR A 47 -1.04 -1.64 -46.17
N GLU A 48 0.14 -2.13 -46.53
CA GLU A 48 1.17 -1.30 -47.16
C GLU A 48 0.55 -0.47 -48.30
N LYS A 49 0.55 0.81 -48.13
CA LYS A 49 0.63 1.77 -49.23
C LYS A 49 1.64 2.81 -48.86
N GLU A 50 2.75 2.71 -49.53
CA GLU A 50 3.70 3.82 -49.66
C GLU A 50 2.95 5.03 -50.24
N GLU A 51 2.77 6.05 -49.43
CA GLU A 51 2.69 7.42 -49.87
C GLU A 51 3.61 8.23 -48.98
N LYS A 52 4.72 8.65 -49.57
CA LYS A 52 5.63 9.64 -49.00
C LYS A 52 4.87 10.95 -48.95
N GLU A 53 4.55 11.40 -47.76
CA GLU A 53 4.44 12.83 -47.48
C GLU A 53 5.39 13.12 -46.30
N ASP A 54 6.40 13.93 -46.64
CA ASP A 54 7.26 14.62 -45.69
C ASP A 54 6.38 15.48 -44.78
N ASP A 55 6.21 15.04 -43.56
CA ASP A 55 5.74 15.89 -42.46
C ASP A 55 6.63 15.56 -41.25
N ASP A 56 7.65 16.41 -41.03
CA ASP A 56 8.52 16.40 -39.84
C ASP A 56 7.68 16.61 -38.58
N LYS A 57 6.91 15.60 -38.19
CA LYS A 57 6.37 15.49 -36.87
C LYS A 57 7.42 14.80 -36.01
N GLU A 58 8.14 15.58 -35.20
CA GLU A 58 8.88 15.04 -34.08
C GLU A 58 7.95 14.05 -33.36
N GLU A 59 8.26 12.75 -33.46
CA GLU A 59 7.64 11.75 -32.59
C GLU A 59 7.99 12.14 -31.16
N VAL A 60 7.05 12.79 -30.48
CA VAL A 60 7.14 13.01 -29.03
C VAL A 60 7.15 11.62 -28.42
N ALA A 61 8.31 11.19 -27.95
CA ALA A 61 8.44 9.92 -27.23
C ALA A 61 7.38 9.90 -26.12
N PRO A 62 6.66 8.78 -25.94
CA PRO A 62 5.67 8.71 -24.89
C PRO A 62 6.32 9.04 -23.54
N GLU A 63 5.71 9.98 -22.83
CA GLU A 63 6.15 10.38 -21.49
C GLU A 63 6.13 9.14 -20.58
N VAL A 64 7.32 8.64 -20.28
CA VAL A 64 7.46 7.49 -19.35
C VAL A 64 7.19 8.00 -17.95
N MET A 65 6.13 7.51 -17.33
CA MET A 65 5.85 7.84 -15.93
C MET A 65 7.02 7.40 -15.05
N PRO A 66 7.48 8.27 -14.14
CA PRO A 66 8.57 7.91 -13.22
C PRO A 66 8.15 6.74 -12.34
N LEU A 67 9.11 5.85 -12.05
CA LEU A 67 8.93 4.82 -11.02
C LEU A 67 8.90 5.49 -9.65
N THR A 68 7.97 5.04 -8.82
CA THR A 68 7.86 5.50 -7.43
C THR A 68 8.04 4.34 -6.44
N TYR A 69 8.26 4.66 -5.16
CA TYR A 69 8.49 3.71 -4.07
C TYR A 69 7.42 3.88 -2.98
N PRO A 70 6.43 2.97 -2.87
CA PRO A 70 6.10 1.92 -3.83
C PRO A 70 5.52 2.51 -5.14
N ASN A 71 5.41 1.68 -6.20
CA ASN A 71 4.92 2.16 -7.49
C ASN A 71 3.37 2.18 -7.53
N VAL A 72 2.81 2.90 -6.59
CA VAL A 72 1.37 3.14 -6.41
C VAL A 72 1.15 4.60 -5.98
N ALA A 73 -0.10 5.00 -5.73
CA ALA A 73 -0.42 6.34 -5.25
C ALA A 73 0.36 6.67 -3.96
N TYR A 74 0.84 7.92 -3.84
CA TYR A 74 1.65 8.41 -2.71
C TYR A 74 3.05 7.75 -2.58
N GLY A 75 3.53 7.05 -3.61
CA GLY A 75 4.91 6.58 -3.65
C GLY A 75 5.91 7.74 -3.73
N TYR A 76 7.09 7.54 -3.16
CA TYR A 76 8.18 8.49 -3.23
C TYR A 76 8.90 8.41 -4.57
N GLU A 77 9.40 9.52 -5.10
CA GLU A 77 10.23 9.54 -6.32
C GLU A 77 11.60 8.87 -6.09
N GLU A 78 12.11 8.96 -4.86
CA GLU A 78 13.33 8.29 -4.43
C GLU A 78 13.03 7.39 -3.24
N LYS A 79 13.75 6.26 -3.12
CA LYS A 79 13.59 5.36 -1.98
C LYS A 79 13.88 6.12 -0.68
N PRO A 80 12.94 6.10 0.30
CA PRO A 80 13.12 6.85 1.53
C PRO A 80 14.31 6.32 2.35
N GLU A 81 15.13 7.23 2.81
CA GLU A 81 16.26 6.95 3.69
C GLU A 81 16.03 7.50 5.10
N ALA A 82 16.73 6.93 6.09
CA ALA A 82 16.64 7.39 7.47
C ALA A 82 17.29 8.77 7.62
N GLU A 83 16.47 9.81 7.78
CA GLU A 83 16.92 11.18 8.02
C GLU A 83 17.49 11.36 9.45
N THR A 84 18.41 12.33 9.59
CA THR A 84 18.77 12.86 10.91
C THR A 84 17.83 14.02 11.21
N ILE A 85 17.03 13.91 12.28
CA ILE A 85 15.99 14.89 12.63
C ILE A 85 16.20 15.33 14.09
N LEU A 86 16.12 16.64 14.30
CA LEU A 86 16.04 17.24 15.62
C LEU A 86 14.65 17.83 15.86
N PHE A 87 13.87 17.19 16.72
CA PHE A 87 12.63 17.75 17.24
C PHE A 87 12.98 18.71 18.37
N LYS A 88 12.50 19.94 18.29
CA LYS A 88 12.78 20.98 19.27
C LYS A 88 11.59 21.34 20.12
N ASN A 89 11.82 21.49 21.40
CA ASN A 89 10.89 22.08 22.35
C ASN A 89 9.55 21.36 22.46
N ALA A 90 9.57 20.01 22.39
CA ALA A 90 8.39 19.16 22.51
C ALA A 90 8.04 18.86 23.98
N THR A 91 6.78 18.50 24.22
CA THR A 91 6.40 17.68 25.39
C THR A 91 6.66 16.22 25.03
N VAL A 92 7.70 15.63 25.58
CA VAL A 92 8.19 14.28 25.25
C VAL A 92 7.66 13.25 26.24
N TRP A 93 6.94 12.27 25.73
CA TRP A 93 6.45 11.11 26.50
C TRP A 93 7.45 9.97 26.34
N THR A 94 8.32 9.81 27.34
CA THR A 94 9.49 8.92 27.21
C THR A 94 9.12 7.45 27.29
N ASN A 95 8.03 7.10 27.92
CA ASN A 95 7.65 5.72 28.30
C ASN A 95 8.73 5.02 29.15
N GLU A 96 9.58 5.81 29.83
CA GLU A 96 10.66 5.42 30.70
C GLU A 96 10.46 6.05 32.10
N GLU A 97 11.33 5.76 33.04
CA GLU A 97 11.28 6.32 34.41
C GLU A 97 11.24 7.86 34.45
N ALA A 98 11.82 8.50 33.45
CA ALA A 98 11.82 9.97 33.33
C ALA A 98 10.42 10.56 33.10
N GLY A 99 9.46 9.74 32.70
CA GLY A 99 8.07 10.15 32.50
C GLY A 99 7.89 11.15 31.37
N ILE A 100 7.20 12.26 31.64
CA ILE A 100 6.89 13.31 30.67
C ILE A 100 7.88 14.46 30.87
N LEU A 101 8.57 14.85 29.80
CA LEU A 101 9.55 15.94 29.80
C LEU A 101 9.02 17.11 28.96
N GLU A 102 8.86 18.26 29.57
CA GLU A 102 8.42 19.48 28.90
C GLU A 102 9.58 20.26 28.28
N GLU A 103 9.29 20.97 27.17
CA GLU A 103 10.26 21.82 26.47
C GLU A 103 11.58 21.08 26.19
N THR A 104 11.48 19.89 25.68
CA THR A 104 12.62 18.97 25.51
C THR A 104 12.86 18.67 24.03
N ASP A 105 14.15 18.66 23.66
CA ASP A 105 14.60 18.33 22.32
C ASP A 105 14.89 16.83 22.22
N VAL A 106 14.59 16.25 21.03
CA VAL A 106 14.93 14.85 20.71
C VAL A 106 15.66 14.79 19.39
N LEU A 107 16.88 14.30 19.41
CA LEU A 107 17.68 14.03 18.22
C LEU A 107 17.52 12.56 17.80
N VAL A 108 17.01 12.36 16.59
CA VAL A 108 16.95 11.06 15.93
C VAL A 108 18.03 11.00 14.86
N LYS A 109 18.81 9.92 14.85
CA LYS A 109 19.88 9.69 13.87
C LYS A 109 19.94 8.21 13.52
N ASN A 110 20.03 7.89 12.21
CA ASN A 110 20.09 6.51 11.71
C ASN A 110 18.93 5.63 12.26
N GLY A 111 17.71 6.18 12.28
CA GLY A 111 16.52 5.47 12.74
C GLY A 111 16.47 5.20 14.26
N LYS A 112 17.35 5.85 15.06
CA LYS A 112 17.40 5.67 16.53
C LYS A 112 17.39 7.01 17.26
N ILE A 113 16.83 7.03 18.46
CA ILE A 113 16.94 8.16 19.39
C ILE A 113 18.39 8.24 19.82
N ALA A 114 19.08 9.28 19.37
CA ALA A 114 20.50 9.51 19.68
C ALA A 114 20.69 10.33 20.97
N LYS A 115 19.79 11.28 21.23
CA LYS A 115 19.89 12.15 22.42
C LYS A 115 18.52 12.75 22.76
N VAL A 116 18.25 12.87 24.06
CA VAL A 116 17.10 13.58 24.63
C VAL A 116 17.66 14.62 25.61
N GLY A 117 17.15 15.85 25.59
CA GLY A 117 17.57 16.92 26.50
C GLY A 117 17.22 18.30 25.97
N LYS A 118 17.52 19.34 26.74
CA LYS A 118 17.24 20.73 26.35
C LYS A 118 18.44 21.36 25.63
N GLY A 119 18.17 22.24 24.65
CA GLY A 119 19.19 23.04 23.98
C GLY A 119 20.12 22.24 23.07
N LEU A 120 19.67 21.15 22.47
CA LEU A 120 20.48 20.35 21.57
C LEU A 120 20.84 21.12 20.30
N SER A 121 22.08 20.94 19.85
CA SER A 121 22.56 21.47 18.57
C SER A 121 22.05 20.61 17.41
N ALA A 122 21.59 21.25 16.33
CA ALA A 122 21.11 20.56 15.12
C ALA A 122 22.26 19.82 14.40
N GLY A 123 23.49 20.34 14.39
CA GLY A 123 24.62 19.67 13.76
C GLY A 123 24.39 19.25 12.30
N GLY A 124 23.54 19.97 11.54
CA GLY A 124 23.14 19.63 10.17
C GLY A 124 21.88 18.76 10.07
N ALA A 125 21.25 18.39 11.19
CA ALA A 125 19.98 17.68 11.18
C ALA A 125 18.83 18.55 10.65
N LYS A 126 17.81 17.94 10.05
CA LYS A 126 16.54 18.59 9.77
C LYS A 126 15.86 18.99 11.08
N VAL A 127 15.53 20.24 11.24
CA VAL A 127 14.93 20.75 12.48
C VAL A 127 13.41 20.81 12.32
N VAL A 128 12.70 20.21 13.29
CA VAL A 128 11.25 20.28 13.42
C VAL A 128 10.93 21.05 14.69
N ASP A 129 10.29 22.21 14.57
CA ASP A 129 9.74 22.92 15.72
C ASP A 129 8.50 22.18 16.25
N ALA A 130 8.62 21.62 17.43
CA ALA A 130 7.59 20.89 18.13
C ALA A 130 7.04 21.65 19.35
N THR A 131 7.20 22.98 19.39
CA THR A 131 6.68 23.83 20.45
C THR A 131 5.16 23.64 20.59
N GLY A 132 4.69 23.31 21.79
CA GLY A 132 3.28 23.04 22.09
C GLY A 132 2.76 21.72 21.50
N LYS A 133 3.64 20.86 20.97
CA LYS A 133 3.28 19.53 20.43
C LYS A 133 3.79 18.44 21.37
N HIS A 134 3.15 17.29 21.28
CA HIS A 134 3.57 16.08 21.99
C HIS A 134 4.36 15.17 21.07
N LEU A 135 5.50 14.69 21.55
CA LEU A 135 6.29 13.65 20.88
C LEU A 135 6.20 12.37 21.69
N THR A 136 5.69 11.34 21.09
CA THR A 136 5.46 10.02 21.71
C THR A 136 6.19 8.94 20.92
N SER A 137 6.30 7.73 21.50
CA SER A 137 6.55 6.53 20.68
C SER A 137 5.41 6.31 19.69
N GLY A 138 5.69 5.63 18.58
CA GLY A 138 4.64 5.20 17.66
C GLY A 138 3.69 4.20 18.31
N ILE A 139 2.45 4.18 17.83
CA ILE A 139 1.43 3.25 18.28
C ILE A 139 1.78 1.85 17.76
N ILE A 140 1.61 0.84 18.62
CA ILE A 140 1.72 -0.57 18.26
C ILE A 140 0.29 -1.12 18.22
N ASP A 141 -0.13 -1.59 17.05
CA ASP A 141 -1.40 -2.29 16.87
C ASP A 141 -1.15 -3.80 16.91
N GLU A 142 -1.64 -4.45 17.96
CA GLU A 142 -1.44 -5.86 18.19
C GLU A 142 -2.47 -6.75 17.46
N HIS A 143 -3.42 -6.16 16.74
CA HIS A 143 -4.45 -6.90 16.02
C HIS A 143 -4.77 -6.24 14.67
N SER A 144 -3.94 -6.50 13.68
CA SER A 144 -4.07 -5.88 12.37
C SER A 144 -4.23 -6.90 11.23
N HIS A 145 -4.91 -6.47 10.17
CA HIS A 145 -5.12 -7.24 8.96
C HIS A 145 -4.71 -6.47 7.69
N ILE A 146 -4.06 -5.32 7.83
CA ILE A 146 -3.51 -4.55 6.72
C ILE A 146 -2.20 -5.14 6.22
N ALA A 147 -1.68 -4.61 5.13
CA ALA A 147 -0.39 -5.02 4.57
C ALA A 147 -0.35 -6.51 4.18
N ALA A 148 -1.47 -7.09 3.74
CA ALA A 148 -1.53 -8.47 3.31
C ALA A 148 -2.38 -8.65 2.05
N PHE A 149 -1.92 -9.50 1.11
CA PHE A 149 -2.69 -9.85 -0.08
C PHE A 149 -3.95 -10.65 0.26
N SER A 150 -3.88 -11.47 1.30
CA SER A 150 -5.00 -12.30 1.77
C SER A 150 -4.80 -12.63 3.25
N ILE A 151 -5.89 -12.65 4.01
CA ILE A 151 -5.87 -12.89 5.45
C ILE A 151 -6.65 -14.13 5.87
N ASN A 152 -7.47 -14.70 4.99
CA ASN A 152 -8.34 -15.82 5.31
C ASN A 152 -8.15 -16.99 4.32
N GLU A 153 -8.20 -18.18 4.87
CA GLU A 153 -8.46 -19.42 4.19
C GLU A 153 -9.62 -20.09 4.93
N SER A 154 -10.64 -20.58 4.24
CA SER A 154 -11.85 -21.14 4.87
C SER A 154 -12.18 -22.57 4.44
N GLY A 155 -11.31 -23.20 3.65
CA GLY A 155 -11.53 -24.52 3.12
C GLY A 155 -11.23 -25.66 4.11
N GLN A 156 -10.58 -25.36 5.24
CA GLN A 156 -10.19 -26.35 6.25
C GLN A 156 -10.28 -25.81 7.67
N ASN A 157 -10.32 -26.68 8.68
CA ASN A 157 -10.45 -26.29 10.08
C ASN A 157 -9.15 -25.72 10.67
N SER A 158 -8.01 -26.02 10.09
CA SER A 158 -6.71 -25.57 10.55
C SER A 158 -5.86 -25.10 9.37
N SER A 159 -5.27 -23.92 9.51
CA SER A 159 -4.26 -23.36 8.62
C SER A 159 -3.00 -22.95 9.41
N ALA A 160 -2.68 -23.69 10.47
CA ALA A 160 -1.57 -23.39 11.38
C ALA A 160 -0.19 -23.33 10.69
N GLU A 161 -0.04 -24.00 9.55
CA GLU A 161 1.17 -23.98 8.70
C GLU A 161 1.35 -22.68 7.93
N VAL A 162 0.29 -21.89 7.73
CA VAL A 162 0.34 -20.62 7.01
C VAL A 162 1.12 -19.59 7.83
N ARG A 163 2.02 -18.88 7.17
CA ARG A 163 2.78 -17.80 7.79
C ARG A 163 2.37 -16.48 7.15
N MET A 164 1.81 -15.57 7.94
CA MET A 164 1.35 -14.27 7.42
C MET A 164 2.47 -13.45 6.78
N LYS A 165 3.71 -13.62 7.22
CA LYS A 165 4.85 -12.97 6.58
C LYS A 165 5.04 -13.30 5.09
N ASP A 166 4.55 -14.46 4.65
CA ASP A 166 4.66 -14.88 3.25
C ASP A 166 3.55 -14.24 2.37
N ALA A 167 2.54 -13.62 3.00
CA ALA A 167 1.43 -12.93 2.33
C ALA A 167 1.52 -11.40 2.45
N VAL A 168 2.63 -10.86 2.96
CA VAL A 168 2.78 -9.40 3.12
C VAL A 168 2.70 -8.69 1.77
N ASN A 169 1.87 -7.65 1.72
CA ASN A 169 1.77 -6.70 0.61
C ASN A 169 2.44 -5.38 1.01
N PRO A 170 3.65 -5.09 0.55
CA PRO A 170 4.36 -3.86 0.90
C PRO A 170 3.76 -2.61 0.26
N ASP A 171 2.92 -2.78 -0.76
CA ASP A 171 2.31 -1.71 -1.55
C ASP A 171 0.88 -1.38 -1.07
N ASP A 172 0.44 -1.96 0.05
CA ASP A 172 -0.88 -1.69 0.60
C ASP A 172 -0.96 -0.25 1.11
N ILE A 173 -1.88 0.52 0.56
CA ILE A 173 -2.10 1.93 0.91
C ILE A 173 -2.43 2.13 2.39
N ASP A 174 -2.94 1.10 3.07
CA ASP A 174 -3.26 1.19 4.49
C ASP A 174 -2.00 1.30 5.35
N ILE A 175 -0.83 0.86 4.88
CA ILE A 175 0.46 1.15 5.51
C ILE A 175 0.68 2.68 5.60
N TYR A 176 0.46 3.39 4.49
CA TYR A 176 0.58 4.85 4.46
C TYR A 176 -0.41 5.54 5.39
N ARG A 177 -1.67 5.06 5.40
CA ARG A 177 -2.74 5.62 6.24
C ARG A 177 -2.46 5.43 7.72
N ASP A 178 -2.03 4.24 8.12
CA ASP A 178 -1.68 3.91 9.49
C ASP A 178 -0.49 4.72 9.98
N LEU A 179 0.56 4.86 9.16
CA LEU A 179 1.70 5.74 9.46
C LEU A 179 1.25 7.19 9.65
N ALA A 180 0.34 7.69 8.81
CA ALA A 180 -0.22 9.04 8.96
C ALA A 180 -1.04 9.20 10.25
N GLY A 181 -1.65 8.12 10.75
CA GLY A 181 -2.35 8.03 12.03
C GLY A 181 -1.42 7.83 13.24
N GLY A 182 -0.12 7.56 13.01
CA GLY A 182 0.87 7.33 14.08
C GLY A 182 1.07 5.86 14.46
N VAL A 183 0.44 4.92 13.78
CA VAL A 183 0.71 3.48 13.93
C VAL A 183 2.01 3.15 13.20
N THR A 184 2.99 2.62 13.91
CA THR A 184 4.33 2.35 13.38
C THR A 184 4.73 0.88 13.40
N THR A 185 3.99 0.08 14.15
CA THR A 185 4.25 -1.36 14.30
C THR A 185 2.90 -2.07 14.38
N ILE A 186 2.78 -3.19 13.68
CA ILE A 186 1.58 -4.02 13.71
C ILE A 186 1.94 -5.48 13.99
N GLN A 187 1.00 -6.20 14.60
CA GLN A 187 0.95 -7.65 14.52
C GLN A 187 -0.05 -8.04 13.44
N LEU A 188 0.46 -8.46 12.29
CA LEU A 188 -0.36 -8.94 11.19
C LEU A 188 -0.87 -10.34 11.51
N LEU A 189 -2.18 -10.48 11.64
CA LEU A 189 -2.84 -11.71 12.02
C LEU A 189 -3.51 -12.40 10.84
N HIS A 190 -3.55 -13.72 10.88
CA HIS A 190 -4.48 -14.49 10.05
C HIS A 190 -5.92 -14.16 10.46
N GLY A 191 -6.83 -14.02 9.49
CA GLY A 191 -8.23 -13.76 9.78
C GLY A 191 -8.92 -14.94 10.48
N SER A 192 -10.05 -14.68 11.10
CA SER A 192 -10.77 -15.63 11.97
C SER A 192 -11.72 -16.59 11.22
N ALA A 193 -11.47 -16.88 9.93
CA ALA A 193 -12.30 -17.81 9.16
C ALA A 193 -12.09 -19.28 9.58
N ASN A 194 -10.92 -19.61 10.14
CA ASN A 194 -10.57 -20.96 10.57
C ASN A 194 -10.59 -21.03 12.12
N PRO A 195 -11.01 -22.15 12.71
CA PRO A 195 -10.88 -22.37 14.16
C PRO A 195 -9.42 -22.29 14.64
N ILE A 196 -8.46 -22.73 13.81
CA ILE A 196 -7.03 -22.63 14.07
C ILE A 196 -6.43 -21.90 12.89
N GLY A 197 -6.03 -20.64 13.08
CA GLY A 197 -5.46 -19.78 12.06
C GLY A 197 -3.95 -19.94 11.92
N GLY A 198 -3.39 -19.17 10.95
CA GLY A 198 -1.98 -19.17 10.65
C GLY A 198 -1.13 -18.41 11.68
N GLN A 199 0.18 -18.50 11.46
CA GLN A 199 1.17 -17.81 12.29
C GLN A 199 1.22 -16.33 11.93
N SER A 200 1.10 -15.47 12.95
CA SER A 200 1.18 -14.02 12.79
C SER A 200 2.60 -13.55 12.44
N ALA A 201 2.69 -12.32 11.95
CA ALA A 201 3.96 -11.64 11.75
C ALA A 201 3.94 -10.29 12.49
N VAL A 202 5.04 -9.95 13.16
CA VAL A 202 5.24 -8.61 13.71
C VAL A 202 6.08 -7.83 12.73
N MET A 203 5.65 -6.62 12.39
CA MET A 203 6.33 -5.81 11.41
C MET A 203 6.30 -4.33 11.73
N LYS A 204 7.36 -3.62 11.37
CA LYS A 204 7.40 -2.16 11.38
C LYS A 204 6.87 -1.64 10.06
N LEU A 205 5.91 -0.74 10.13
CA LEU A 205 5.38 -0.07 8.94
C LEU A 205 6.42 0.89 8.39
N LYS A 206 6.77 0.71 7.11
CA LYS A 206 7.72 1.56 6.39
C LYS A 206 7.25 1.68 4.94
N TRP A 207 6.60 2.78 4.61
CA TRP A 207 6.14 3.03 3.25
C TRP A 207 7.31 3.12 2.27
N GLY A 208 7.24 2.39 1.17
CA GLY A 208 8.30 2.33 0.16
C GLY A 208 9.46 1.38 0.46
N SER A 209 9.38 0.61 1.54
CA SER A 209 10.37 -0.41 1.89
C SER A 209 9.95 -1.81 1.44
N SER A 210 10.92 -2.71 1.34
CA SER A 210 10.68 -4.11 1.05
C SER A 210 10.13 -4.88 2.26
N ILE A 211 9.60 -6.08 2.01
CA ILE A 211 9.09 -6.97 3.06
C ILE A 211 10.17 -7.27 4.09
N ASP A 212 11.39 -7.58 3.64
CA ASP A 212 12.51 -7.91 4.53
C ASP A 212 12.96 -6.76 5.44
N GLU A 213 12.68 -5.51 5.03
CA GLU A 213 12.96 -4.33 5.84
C GLU A 213 11.87 -4.04 6.86
N MET A 214 10.67 -4.62 6.71
CA MET A 214 9.52 -4.41 7.58
C MET A 214 9.32 -5.53 8.60
N VAL A 215 9.41 -6.79 8.19
CA VAL A 215 9.17 -7.95 9.07
C VAL A 215 10.28 -8.09 10.11
N LEU A 216 9.92 -8.32 11.39
CA LEU A 216 10.83 -8.47 12.52
C LEU A 216 11.18 -9.95 12.81
#